data_bf28fe857ba44882132b5f0556d0b04f
#
_entry.id   bf28fe857ba44882132b5f0556d0b04f
#
_cell.length_a   1.000
_cell.length_b   1.000
_cell.length_c   1.000
_cell.angle_alpha   90.00
_cell.angle_beta   90.00
_cell.angle_gamma   90.00
#
_symmetry.space_group_name_H-M   'P 1'
#
loop_
_entity.id
_entity.type
_entity.pdbx_description
1 polymer ?
#
loop_
_entity_poly.entity_id
_entity_poly.type
_entity_poly.pdbx_seq_one_letter_code
_entity_poly.pdbx_strand_id
1 'polypeptide(L)'
;MTAMQEAHHTIAQANAALDKDGQFTEELISCRQNGEFMMAPRDVIDMIDVSPKQLVSVAAALIPFLENDDANRALMGSNMQRQAVPLIRAEAPLVGTGMEEHVSRYSGMVLRSPNSGTVTSVDSTHIEVDGERYQLRKYRGLNERTCQNQRPCKNLGDVVEEGEVIADGAATQNGILSLGRNILVAFMSWDGYNFEDAIIVSEQLVREDIYTSIHI
;
A
#
# COMPACT_ATOMS: atom_id res chain seq x y z
N MET A 1 15.59 13.24 -13.79
CA MET A 1 15.77 14.50 -14.53
C MET A 1 15.73 15.66 -13.55
N THR A 2 16.58 16.67 -13.73
CA THR A 2 16.55 17.89 -12.90
C THR A 2 15.57 18.91 -13.49
N ALA A 3 15.11 19.91 -12.71
CA ALA A 3 14.22 20.96 -13.19
C ALA A 3 14.80 21.75 -14.36
N MET A 4 16.12 21.94 -14.41
CA MET A 4 16.78 22.60 -15.55
C MET A 4 16.77 21.75 -16.83
N GLN A 5 16.83 20.44 -16.70
CA GLN A 5 16.73 19.52 -17.85
C GLN A 5 15.29 19.44 -18.35
N GLU A 6 14.32 19.47 -17.43
CA GLU A 6 12.89 19.44 -17.76
C GLU A 6 12.47 20.59 -18.68
N ALA A 7 13.04 21.77 -18.50
CA ALA A 7 12.72 22.94 -19.32
C ALA A 7 12.98 22.76 -20.83
N HIS A 8 13.84 21.81 -21.20
CA HIS A 8 14.17 21.52 -22.61
C HIS A 8 13.30 20.45 -23.24
N HIS A 9 12.40 19.82 -22.47
CA HIS A 9 11.56 18.72 -22.95
C HIS A 9 10.09 19.13 -22.99
N THR A 10 9.38 18.57 -23.97
CA THR A 10 7.92 18.66 -24.08
C THR A 10 7.33 17.44 -23.40
N ILE A 11 6.63 17.63 -22.28
CA ILE A 11 6.17 16.54 -21.41
C ILE A 11 4.65 16.49 -21.42
N ALA A 12 4.09 15.36 -21.87
CA ALA A 12 2.65 15.11 -21.85
C ALA A 12 2.17 14.79 -20.42
N GLN A 13 0.91 15.11 -20.13
CA GLN A 13 0.29 14.73 -18.86
C GLN A 13 0.08 13.22 -18.78
N ALA A 14 0.11 12.69 -17.57
CA ALA A 14 -0.03 11.25 -17.30
C ALA A 14 -1.41 10.66 -17.69
N ASN A 15 -2.42 11.51 -17.88
CA ASN A 15 -3.78 11.12 -18.31
C ASN A 15 -3.95 11.09 -19.83
N ALA A 16 -2.91 11.40 -20.62
CA ALA A 16 -2.97 11.31 -22.08
C ALA A 16 -3.32 9.87 -22.51
N ALA A 17 -4.26 9.76 -23.43
CA ALA A 17 -4.74 8.46 -23.89
C ALA A 17 -3.68 7.75 -24.74
N LEU A 18 -3.30 6.53 -24.30
CA LEU A 18 -2.37 5.64 -24.99
C LEU A 18 -3.12 4.41 -25.52
N ASP A 19 -2.67 3.89 -26.66
CA ASP A 19 -3.10 2.57 -27.15
C ASP A 19 -2.34 1.42 -26.47
N LYS A 20 -2.61 0.18 -26.91
CA LYS A 20 -1.96 -1.02 -26.35
C LYS A 20 -0.45 -1.08 -26.62
N ASP A 21 0.01 -0.36 -27.62
CA ASP A 21 1.42 -0.31 -28.04
C ASP A 21 2.15 0.89 -27.42
N GLY A 22 1.47 1.65 -26.54
CA GLY A 22 2.02 2.81 -25.84
C GLY A 22 2.11 4.07 -26.71
N GLN A 23 1.38 4.12 -27.83
CA GLN A 23 1.33 5.29 -28.72
C GLN A 23 0.15 6.18 -28.34
N PHE A 24 0.33 7.50 -28.51
CA PHE A 24 -0.77 8.46 -28.29
C PHE A 24 -1.87 8.27 -29.32
N THR A 25 -3.12 8.21 -28.87
CA THR A 25 -4.30 8.04 -29.71
C THR A 25 -4.82 9.37 -30.26
N GLU A 26 -4.53 10.48 -29.61
CA GLU A 26 -4.96 11.83 -30.02
C GLU A 26 -3.87 12.52 -30.82
N GLU A 27 -4.27 13.40 -31.77
CA GLU A 27 -3.34 14.19 -32.59
C GLU A 27 -2.76 15.38 -31.80
N LEU A 28 -3.57 15.99 -30.92
CA LEU A 28 -3.17 17.11 -30.08
C LEU A 28 -3.28 16.71 -28.60
N ILE A 29 -2.18 16.84 -27.90
CA ILE A 29 -2.04 16.36 -26.52
C ILE A 29 -1.68 17.53 -25.61
N SER A 30 -2.33 17.58 -24.45
CA SER A 30 -2.00 18.54 -23.41
C SER A 30 -0.61 18.23 -22.84
N CYS A 31 0.29 19.18 -22.93
CA CYS A 31 1.66 19.04 -22.49
C CYS A 31 2.17 20.33 -21.83
N ARG A 32 3.34 20.23 -21.20
CA ARG A 32 4.07 21.37 -20.67
C ARG A 32 5.48 21.44 -21.25
N GLN A 33 5.94 22.64 -21.45
CA GLN A 33 7.32 22.93 -21.84
C GLN A 33 7.75 24.22 -21.14
N ASN A 34 8.91 24.22 -20.52
CA ASN A 34 9.47 25.39 -19.81
C ASN A 34 8.48 26.02 -18.80
N GLY A 35 7.62 25.20 -18.15
CA GLY A 35 6.64 25.66 -17.16
C GLY A 35 5.34 26.20 -17.76
N GLU A 36 5.19 26.28 -19.07
CA GLU A 36 3.95 26.69 -19.74
C GLU A 36 3.17 25.47 -20.22
N PHE A 37 1.83 25.53 -20.07
CA PHE A 37 0.92 24.51 -20.60
C PHE A 37 0.49 24.85 -22.01
N MET A 38 0.57 23.87 -22.90
CA MET A 38 0.19 24.01 -24.29
C MET A 38 -0.41 22.72 -24.85
N MET A 39 -1.03 22.83 -26.03
CA MET A 39 -1.39 21.66 -26.83
C MET A 39 -0.36 21.49 -27.92
N ALA A 40 0.24 20.31 -28.02
CA ALA A 40 1.23 20.00 -29.05
C ALA A 40 0.86 18.73 -29.81
N PRO A 41 1.30 18.62 -31.09
CA PRO A 41 1.20 17.37 -31.85
C PRO A 41 2.01 16.26 -31.18
N ARG A 42 1.54 15.02 -31.28
CA ARG A 42 2.21 13.86 -30.70
C ARG A 42 3.69 13.70 -31.08
N ASP A 43 4.05 14.14 -32.27
CA ASP A 43 5.42 13.98 -32.80
C ASP A 43 6.44 14.91 -32.12
N VAL A 44 5.99 15.91 -31.38
CA VAL A 44 6.84 16.89 -30.66
C VAL A 44 7.00 16.50 -29.20
N ILE A 45 6.26 15.49 -28.71
CA ILE A 45 6.29 15.08 -27.30
C ILE A 45 7.47 14.15 -27.07
N ASP A 46 8.35 14.54 -26.15
CA ASP A 46 9.52 13.77 -25.79
C ASP A 46 9.25 12.77 -24.67
N MET A 47 8.40 13.13 -23.71
CA MET A 47 8.16 12.39 -22.48
C MET A 47 6.70 12.46 -22.05
N ILE A 48 6.31 11.53 -21.17
CA ILE A 48 5.02 11.54 -20.50
C ILE A 48 5.22 11.41 -18.97
N ASP A 49 4.42 12.09 -18.19
CA ASP A 49 4.42 11.90 -16.73
C ASP A 49 3.99 10.48 -16.37
N VAL A 50 4.63 9.89 -15.37
CA VAL A 50 4.38 8.49 -14.99
C VAL A 50 2.98 8.32 -14.41
N SER A 51 2.55 9.22 -13.51
CA SER A 51 1.24 9.16 -12.87
C SER A 51 0.88 10.50 -12.21
N PRO A 52 -0.41 10.91 -12.21
CA PRO A 52 -0.87 12.04 -11.41
C PRO A 52 -0.74 11.81 -9.89
N LYS A 53 -0.63 10.57 -9.45
CA LYS A 53 -0.42 10.22 -8.04
C LYS A 53 0.90 10.74 -7.46
N GLN A 54 1.86 11.14 -8.29
CA GLN A 54 3.14 11.74 -7.85
C GLN A 54 2.99 13.11 -7.17
N LEU A 55 1.84 13.78 -7.30
CA LEU A 55 1.57 15.06 -6.63
C LEU A 55 1.46 14.93 -5.11
N VAL A 56 1.17 13.76 -4.59
CA VAL A 56 1.02 13.49 -3.17
C VAL A 56 2.06 12.48 -2.69
N SER A 57 2.36 12.51 -1.38
CA SER A 57 3.25 11.52 -0.77
C SER A 57 2.59 10.13 -0.76
N VAL A 58 3.41 9.09 -0.60
CA VAL A 58 2.91 7.70 -0.48
C VAL A 58 1.90 7.56 0.66
N ALA A 59 2.17 8.17 1.82
CA ALA A 59 1.25 8.12 2.97
C ALA A 59 -0.08 8.82 2.66
N ALA A 60 -0.05 10.00 2.02
CA ALA A 60 -1.28 10.69 1.61
C ALA A 60 -2.03 9.92 0.51
N ALA A 61 -1.33 9.24 -0.39
CA ALA A 61 -1.93 8.42 -1.45
C ALA A 61 -2.64 7.17 -0.93
N LEU A 62 -2.45 6.79 0.32
CA LEU A 62 -3.17 5.70 1.01
C LEU A 62 -4.52 6.15 1.60
N ILE A 63 -4.84 7.44 1.61
CA ILE A 63 -6.08 7.97 2.16
C ILE A 63 -7.17 7.92 1.08
N PRO A 64 -8.22 7.09 1.25
CA PRO A 64 -9.33 7.08 0.32
C PRO A 64 -10.12 8.39 0.41
N PHE A 65 -10.61 8.89 -0.73
CA PHE A 65 -11.35 10.17 -0.85
C PHE A 65 -10.59 11.39 -0.33
N LEU A 66 -9.26 11.39 -0.50
CA LEU A 66 -8.39 12.48 -0.04
C LEU A 66 -8.84 13.87 -0.53
N GLU A 67 -9.39 13.95 -1.74
CA GLU A 67 -9.91 15.18 -2.35
C GLU A 67 -11.07 15.82 -1.57
N ASN A 68 -11.74 15.06 -0.71
CA ASN A 68 -12.86 15.54 0.11
C ASN A 68 -12.42 15.94 1.53
N ASP A 69 -11.15 15.74 1.88
CA ASP A 69 -10.62 16.01 3.20
C ASP A 69 -9.99 17.40 3.29
N ASP A 70 -10.13 18.04 4.45
CA ASP A 70 -9.35 19.24 4.77
C ASP A 70 -7.86 18.89 4.86
N ALA A 71 -7.00 19.79 4.36
CA ALA A 71 -5.55 19.59 4.31
C ALA A 71 -4.94 19.29 5.69
N ASN A 72 -5.41 19.98 6.74
CA ASN A 72 -4.93 19.75 8.10
C ASN A 72 -5.27 18.36 8.61
N ARG A 73 -6.50 17.86 8.32
CA ARG A 73 -6.93 16.52 8.72
C ARG A 73 -6.26 15.42 7.90
N ALA A 74 -6.03 15.65 6.62
CA ALA A 74 -5.25 14.74 5.78
C ALA A 74 -3.80 14.62 6.27
N LEU A 75 -3.16 15.73 6.70
CA LEU A 75 -1.84 15.72 7.31
C LEU A 75 -1.83 14.88 8.60
N MET A 76 -2.78 15.09 9.49
CA MET A 76 -2.90 14.31 10.73
C MET A 76 -3.10 12.82 10.42
N GLY A 77 -4.01 12.48 9.52
CA GLY A 77 -4.29 11.09 9.11
C GLY A 77 -3.07 10.40 8.51
N SER A 78 -2.34 11.06 7.61
CA SER A 78 -1.13 10.50 7.01
C SER A 78 -0.02 10.26 8.03
N ASN A 79 0.12 11.14 9.04
CA ASN A 79 1.04 10.95 10.15
C ASN A 79 0.64 9.76 11.03
N MET A 80 -0.65 9.59 11.33
CA MET A 80 -1.17 8.48 12.14
C MET A 80 -0.99 7.14 11.45
N GLN A 81 -1.13 7.04 10.13
CA GLN A 81 -0.83 5.81 9.37
C GLN A 81 0.59 5.32 9.59
N ARG A 82 1.57 6.24 9.67
CA ARG A 82 2.98 5.89 9.93
C ARG A 82 3.25 5.42 11.36
N GLN A 83 2.33 5.67 12.29
CA GLN A 83 2.42 5.29 13.70
C GLN A 83 1.57 4.04 14.02
N ALA A 84 0.95 3.43 13.00
CA ALA A 84 0.11 2.25 13.19
C ALA A 84 0.93 1.09 13.76
N VAL A 85 0.43 0.49 14.83
CA VAL A 85 1.04 -0.67 15.47
C VAL A 85 0.62 -1.94 14.72
N PRO A 86 1.56 -2.83 14.35
CA PRO A 86 1.22 -4.11 13.72
C PRO A 86 0.36 -4.97 14.64
N LEU A 87 -0.81 -5.37 14.16
CA LEU A 87 -1.73 -6.24 14.89
C LEU A 87 -1.43 -7.71 14.64
N ILE A 88 -1.80 -8.58 15.59
CA ILE A 88 -1.70 -10.04 15.44
C ILE A 88 -2.52 -10.52 14.23
N ARG A 89 -3.71 -9.95 14.05
CA ARG A 89 -4.62 -10.24 12.95
C ARG A 89 -5.02 -8.94 12.26
N ALA A 90 -4.16 -8.45 11.39
CA ALA A 90 -4.50 -7.33 10.52
C ALA A 90 -5.51 -7.75 9.45
N GLU A 91 -6.28 -6.80 8.95
CA GLU A 91 -7.26 -6.98 7.88
C GLU A 91 -7.05 -5.96 6.77
N ALA A 92 -7.15 -6.40 5.51
CA ALA A 92 -7.09 -5.48 4.39
C ALA A 92 -8.27 -4.49 4.44
N PRO A 93 -8.05 -3.21 4.09
CA PRO A 93 -9.11 -2.22 4.11
C PRO A 93 -10.18 -2.57 3.07
N LEU A 94 -11.46 -2.42 3.44
CA LEU A 94 -12.59 -2.62 2.52
C LEU A 94 -12.62 -1.54 1.42
N VAL A 95 -12.18 -0.35 1.75
CA VAL A 95 -12.05 0.78 0.82
C VAL A 95 -10.58 1.19 0.78
N GLY A 96 -9.97 1.08 -0.37
CA GLY A 96 -8.56 1.39 -0.59
C GLY A 96 -8.36 2.28 -1.82
N THR A 97 -7.13 2.71 -2.02
CA THR A 97 -6.72 3.57 -3.14
C THR A 97 -5.99 2.82 -4.25
N GLY A 98 -5.69 1.54 -4.04
CA GLY A 98 -4.84 0.72 -4.91
C GLY A 98 -3.34 0.91 -4.67
N MET A 99 -2.93 1.79 -3.77
CA MET A 99 -1.53 1.94 -3.36
C MET A 99 -1.09 0.88 -2.35
N GLU A 100 -2.02 0.24 -1.67
CA GLU A 100 -1.77 -0.71 -0.58
C GLU A 100 -0.92 -1.90 -1.05
N GLU A 101 -1.19 -2.43 -2.25
CA GLU A 101 -0.41 -3.52 -2.83
C GLU A 101 1.02 -3.07 -3.20
N HIS A 102 1.14 -1.89 -3.82
CA HIS A 102 2.45 -1.34 -4.20
C HIS A 102 3.31 -1.06 -2.97
N VAL A 103 2.75 -0.44 -1.94
CA VAL A 103 3.47 -0.15 -0.69
C VAL A 103 3.92 -1.44 -0.02
N SER A 104 3.06 -2.44 0.09
CA SER A 104 3.38 -3.75 0.64
C SER A 104 4.50 -4.43 -0.16
N ARG A 105 4.40 -4.42 -1.50
CA ARG A 105 5.37 -5.02 -2.41
C ARG A 105 6.78 -4.48 -2.21
N TYR A 106 6.91 -3.15 -2.10
CA TYR A 106 8.22 -2.48 -2.02
C TYR A 106 8.71 -2.25 -0.58
N SER A 107 7.91 -2.57 0.44
CA SER A 107 8.30 -2.44 1.84
C SER A 107 9.33 -3.47 2.31
N GLY A 108 9.47 -4.60 1.59
CA GLY A 108 10.28 -5.73 2.02
C GLY A 108 9.71 -6.51 3.21
N MET A 109 8.46 -6.23 3.62
CA MET A 109 7.78 -6.95 4.70
C MET A 109 7.20 -8.28 4.22
N VAL A 110 6.74 -8.33 3.00
CA VAL A 110 6.13 -9.49 2.34
C VAL A 110 7.21 -10.32 1.65
N LEU A 111 7.13 -11.63 1.77
CA LEU A 111 7.99 -12.55 1.05
C LEU A 111 7.29 -12.99 -0.24
N ARG A 112 7.99 -12.82 -1.36
CA ARG A 112 7.51 -13.22 -2.69
C ARG A 112 8.41 -14.29 -3.26
N SER A 113 7.83 -15.19 -4.05
CA SER A 113 8.60 -16.19 -4.78
C SER A 113 9.34 -15.55 -5.96
N PRO A 114 10.65 -15.70 -6.10
CA PRO A 114 11.38 -15.23 -7.28
C PRO A 114 11.15 -16.12 -8.51
N ASN A 115 10.71 -17.36 -8.31
CA ASN A 115 10.49 -18.35 -9.36
C ASN A 115 9.09 -18.95 -9.26
N SER A 116 8.53 -19.37 -10.39
CA SER A 116 7.33 -20.20 -10.41
C SER A 116 7.66 -21.63 -9.94
N GLY A 117 6.74 -22.26 -9.20
CA GLY A 117 6.96 -23.63 -8.72
C GLY A 117 5.83 -24.15 -7.84
N THR A 118 6.03 -25.30 -7.23
CA THR A 118 5.07 -25.90 -6.31
C THR A 118 5.60 -25.88 -4.88
N VAL A 119 4.76 -25.55 -3.92
CA VAL A 119 5.12 -25.53 -2.51
C VAL A 119 5.33 -26.97 -2.01
N THR A 120 6.57 -27.29 -1.65
CA THR A 120 6.99 -28.64 -1.23
C THR A 120 7.05 -28.81 0.28
N SER A 121 7.22 -27.73 1.03
CA SER A 121 7.21 -27.74 2.49
C SER A 121 6.75 -26.40 3.05
N VAL A 122 5.95 -26.44 4.11
CA VAL A 122 5.50 -25.25 4.84
C VAL A 122 5.55 -25.51 6.34
N ASP A 123 6.27 -24.69 7.06
CA ASP A 123 6.20 -24.67 8.52
C ASP A 123 6.22 -23.23 9.08
N SER A 124 6.30 -23.09 10.39
CA SER A 124 6.30 -21.76 11.04
C SER A 124 7.58 -20.96 10.77
N THR A 125 8.66 -21.58 10.33
CA THR A 125 10.01 -20.98 10.21
C THR A 125 10.44 -20.81 8.76
N HIS A 126 9.91 -21.60 7.85
CA HIS A 126 10.28 -21.56 6.44
C HIS A 126 9.16 -22.05 5.53
N ILE A 127 9.28 -21.71 4.26
CA ILE A 127 8.48 -22.24 3.15
C ILE A 127 9.45 -22.70 2.06
N GLU A 128 9.17 -23.82 1.41
CA GLU A 128 9.98 -24.32 0.29
C GLU A 128 9.15 -24.38 -0.99
N VAL A 129 9.72 -23.91 -2.09
CA VAL A 129 9.14 -23.95 -3.43
C VAL A 129 10.14 -24.69 -4.33
N ASP A 130 9.75 -25.83 -4.86
CA ASP A 130 10.58 -26.72 -5.69
C ASP A 130 11.98 -27.00 -5.10
N GLY A 131 12.06 -27.13 -3.76
CA GLY A 131 13.31 -27.41 -3.03
C GLY A 131 14.13 -26.17 -2.69
N GLU A 132 13.74 -24.98 -3.12
CA GLU A 132 14.34 -23.73 -2.68
C GLU A 132 13.71 -23.26 -1.37
N ARG A 133 14.54 -23.04 -0.36
CA ARG A 133 14.09 -22.75 1.00
C ARG A 133 14.12 -21.26 1.31
N TYR A 134 12.96 -20.70 1.69
CA TYR A 134 12.76 -19.32 2.09
C TYR A 134 12.52 -19.23 3.60
N GLN A 135 13.51 -18.65 4.32
CA GLN A 135 13.45 -18.48 5.76
C GLN A 135 12.52 -17.33 6.15
N LEU A 136 11.59 -17.57 7.07
CA LEU A 136 10.66 -16.56 7.60
C LEU A 136 11.27 -15.80 8.77
N ARG A 137 11.01 -14.50 8.84
CA ARG A 137 11.38 -13.68 9.99
C ARG A 137 10.35 -13.86 11.11
N LYS A 138 10.80 -14.40 12.24
CA LYS A 138 9.90 -14.72 13.37
C LYS A 138 10.21 -13.84 14.56
N TYR A 139 9.18 -13.18 15.09
CA TYR A 139 9.19 -12.39 16.32
C TYR A 139 10.41 -11.47 16.45
N ARG A 140 10.73 -10.77 15.38
CA ARG A 140 11.87 -9.83 15.37
C ARG A 140 11.40 -8.46 15.83
N GLY A 141 12.11 -7.88 16.80
CA GLY A 141 11.83 -6.51 17.25
C GLY A 141 12.08 -5.50 16.14
N LEU A 142 11.15 -4.56 15.98
CA LEU A 142 11.26 -3.37 15.16
C LEU A 142 11.40 -2.13 16.06
N ASN A 143 11.45 -0.94 15.44
CA ASN A 143 11.42 0.32 16.16
C ASN A 143 10.21 0.40 17.11
N GLU A 144 10.38 1.12 18.24
CA GLU A 144 9.34 1.32 19.27
C GLU A 144 8.81 0.01 19.89
N ARG A 145 9.66 -1.03 19.94
CA ARG A 145 9.33 -2.36 20.50
C ARG A 145 8.19 -3.09 19.79
N THR A 146 7.87 -2.72 18.56
CA THR A 146 6.90 -3.46 17.75
C THR A 146 7.48 -4.78 17.22
N CYS A 147 6.62 -5.71 16.83
CA CYS A 147 7.01 -7.05 16.42
C CYS A 147 6.84 -7.27 14.92
N GLN A 148 7.90 -7.73 14.26
CA GLN A 148 7.83 -8.28 12.91
C GLN A 148 7.72 -9.80 13.00
N ASN A 149 6.64 -10.33 12.43
CA ASN A 149 6.42 -11.77 12.33
C ASN A 149 5.86 -12.11 10.96
N GLN A 150 6.56 -12.96 10.20
CA GLN A 150 6.08 -13.44 8.91
C GLN A 150 5.30 -14.72 9.06
N ARG A 151 4.22 -14.87 8.29
CA ARG A 151 3.34 -16.05 8.28
C ARG A 151 3.15 -16.54 6.85
N PRO A 152 3.27 -17.86 6.58
CA PRO A 152 2.95 -18.42 5.28
C PRO A 152 1.51 -18.11 4.87
N CYS A 153 1.31 -17.78 3.58
CA CYS A 153 -0.02 -17.60 2.97
C CYS A 153 -0.41 -18.78 2.10
N LYS A 154 0.55 -19.69 1.83
CA LYS A 154 0.37 -20.84 0.94
C LYS A 154 0.37 -22.12 1.73
N ASN A 155 -0.33 -23.11 1.19
CA ASN A 155 -0.38 -24.47 1.74
C ASN A 155 0.52 -25.41 0.94
N LEU A 156 0.80 -26.58 1.53
CA LEU A 156 1.53 -27.64 0.85
C LEU A 156 0.81 -28.06 -0.43
N GLY A 157 1.54 -28.08 -1.54
CA GLY A 157 1.01 -28.46 -2.86
C GLY A 157 0.43 -27.30 -3.69
N ASP A 158 0.35 -26.10 -3.13
CA ASP A 158 -0.08 -24.92 -3.89
C ASP A 158 0.93 -24.61 -5.00
N VAL A 159 0.44 -24.21 -6.17
CA VAL A 159 1.24 -23.68 -7.27
C VAL A 159 1.43 -22.19 -7.07
N VAL A 160 2.65 -21.72 -7.24
CA VAL A 160 3.07 -20.33 -7.07
C VAL A 160 3.67 -19.81 -8.36
N GLU A 161 3.28 -18.61 -8.76
CA GLU A 161 3.87 -17.91 -9.91
C GLU A 161 5.03 -17.01 -9.47
N GLU A 162 5.90 -16.64 -10.43
CA GLU A 162 6.98 -15.68 -10.18
C GLU A 162 6.41 -14.33 -9.68
N GLY A 163 6.95 -13.83 -8.57
CA GLY A 163 6.51 -12.58 -7.92
C GLY A 163 5.26 -12.73 -7.05
N GLU A 164 4.66 -13.92 -6.95
CA GLU A 164 3.51 -14.15 -6.09
C GLU A 164 3.89 -14.17 -4.60
N VAL A 165 2.96 -13.72 -3.75
CA VAL A 165 3.18 -13.67 -2.30
C VAL A 165 3.09 -15.07 -1.70
N ILE A 166 4.16 -15.47 -1.00
CA ILE A 166 4.24 -16.76 -0.32
C ILE A 166 4.14 -16.64 1.20
N ALA A 167 4.52 -15.46 1.75
CA ALA A 167 4.31 -15.19 3.17
C ALA A 167 4.02 -13.71 3.43
N ASP A 168 3.03 -13.44 4.27
CA ASP A 168 2.72 -12.11 4.78
C ASP A 168 3.65 -11.69 5.91
N GLY A 169 3.86 -10.39 6.05
CA GLY A 169 4.66 -9.78 7.11
C GLY A 169 3.81 -9.06 8.16
N ALA A 170 4.44 -8.16 8.88
CA ALA A 170 3.76 -7.27 9.81
C ALA A 170 2.82 -6.32 9.04
N ALA A 171 1.62 -6.11 9.55
CA ALA A 171 0.60 -5.23 8.97
C ALA A 171 0.32 -5.50 7.47
N THR A 172 0.28 -6.77 7.07
CA THR A 172 -0.10 -7.18 5.73
C THR A 172 -1.06 -8.37 5.76
N GLN A 173 -1.93 -8.46 4.76
CA GLN A 173 -2.83 -9.58 4.53
C GLN A 173 -2.89 -9.88 3.02
N ASN A 174 -2.51 -11.09 2.63
CA ASN A 174 -2.45 -11.53 1.24
C ASN A 174 -1.65 -10.56 0.32
N GLY A 175 -0.55 -10.02 0.84
CA GLY A 175 0.28 -9.07 0.13
C GLY A 175 -0.27 -7.64 0.05
N ILE A 176 -1.37 -7.34 0.70
CA ILE A 176 -1.98 -6.00 0.77
C ILE A 176 -1.66 -5.36 2.12
N LEU A 177 -1.29 -4.08 2.12
CA LEU A 177 -1.05 -3.34 3.35
C LEU A 177 -2.32 -3.28 4.20
N SER A 178 -2.21 -3.69 5.45
CA SER A 178 -3.31 -3.85 6.40
C SER A 178 -2.91 -3.25 7.75
N LEU A 179 -3.15 -1.95 7.92
CA LEU A 179 -2.70 -1.19 9.10
C LEU A 179 -3.60 -1.38 10.32
N GLY A 180 -4.76 -2.04 10.17
CA GLY A 180 -5.74 -2.19 11.24
C GLY A 180 -6.77 -3.27 10.97
N ARG A 181 -8.00 -3.03 11.43
CA ARG A 181 -9.16 -3.91 11.30
C ARG A 181 -10.37 -3.14 10.81
N ASN A 182 -11.24 -3.81 10.07
CA ASN A 182 -12.53 -3.25 9.67
C ASN A 182 -13.54 -3.46 10.81
N ILE A 183 -14.09 -2.37 11.35
CA ILE A 183 -14.96 -2.38 12.52
C ILE A 183 -16.22 -1.61 12.21
N LEU A 184 -17.36 -2.14 12.66
CA LEU A 184 -18.64 -1.44 12.60
C LEU A 184 -18.65 -0.28 13.60
N VAL A 185 -18.86 0.94 13.09
CA VAL A 185 -18.86 2.18 13.88
C VAL A 185 -20.23 2.84 13.83
N ALA A 186 -20.72 3.31 14.97
CA ALA A 186 -21.90 4.17 15.06
C ALA A 186 -21.47 5.62 15.38
N PHE A 187 -21.90 6.57 14.57
CA PHE A 187 -21.67 8.00 14.78
C PHE A 187 -22.87 8.58 15.54
N MET A 188 -22.78 8.65 16.86
CA MET A 188 -23.85 9.18 17.72
C MET A 188 -23.27 9.64 19.06
N SER A 189 -24.03 10.48 19.78
CA SER A 189 -23.74 10.77 21.18
C SER A 189 -24.10 9.58 22.06
N TRP A 190 -23.24 9.25 23.04
CA TRP A 190 -23.46 8.15 23.97
C TRP A 190 -23.30 8.64 25.41
N ASP A 191 -24.35 9.14 25.99
CA ASP A 191 -24.45 9.61 27.40
C ASP A 191 -23.27 10.53 27.83
N GLY A 192 -22.67 11.25 26.90
CA GLY A 192 -21.51 12.12 27.13
C GLY A 192 -20.16 11.41 27.25
N TYR A 193 -20.10 10.07 27.25
CA TYR A 193 -18.84 9.32 27.39
C TYR A 193 -17.93 9.39 26.16
N ASN A 194 -18.45 9.86 25.04
CA ASN A 194 -17.68 10.12 23.81
C ASN A 194 -17.48 11.63 23.55
N PHE A 195 -17.44 12.45 24.61
CA PHE A 195 -17.20 13.89 24.51
C PHE A 195 -15.81 14.19 23.93
N GLU A 196 -15.74 15.18 23.03
CA GLU A 196 -14.53 15.54 22.26
C GLU A 196 -14.00 14.37 21.42
N ASP A 197 -12.78 13.92 21.68
CA ASP A 197 -12.08 12.86 20.94
C ASP A 197 -12.23 11.47 21.58
N ALA A 198 -13.05 11.33 22.61
CA ALA A 198 -13.27 10.06 23.29
C ALA A 198 -14.07 9.10 22.39
N ILE A 199 -13.68 7.83 22.40
CA ILE A 199 -14.32 6.75 21.65
C ILE A 199 -14.71 5.66 22.62
N ILE A 200 -15.97 5.22 22.56
CA ILE A 200 -16.45 4.05 23.30
C ILE A 200 -16.22 2.82 22.43
N VAL A 201 -15.63 1.81 23.00
CA VAL A 201 -15.37 0.53 22.33
C VAL A 201 -16.16 -0.60 22.95
N SER A 202 -16.57 -1.57 22.15
CA SER A 202 -17.24 -2.78 22.63
C SER A 202 -16.24 -3.68 23.37
N GLU A 203 -16.68 -4.34 24.44
CA GLU A 203 -15.92 -5.37 25.14
C GLU A 203 -15.53 -6.55 24.23
N GLN A 204 -16.29 -6.77 23.17
CA GLN A 204 -15.99 -7.78 22.16
C GLN A 204 -14.60 -7.60 21.53
N LEU A 205 -14.16 -6.35 21.32
CA LEU A 205 -12.82 -6.05 20.77
C LEU A 205 -11.70 -6.61 21.63
N VAL A 206 -11.88 -6.57 22.94
CA VAL A 206 -10.92 -7.12 23.91
C VAL A 206 -11.03 -8.65 23.98
N ARG A 207 -12.24 -9.17 24.06
CA ARG A 207 -12.51 -10.61 24.17
C ARG A 207 -12.03 -11.41 22.96
N GLU A 208 -12.11 -10.84 21.77
CA GLU A 208 -11.73 -11.48 20.51
C GLU A 208 -10.31 -11.10 20.03
N ASP A 209 -9.55 -10.39 20.87
CA ASP A 209 -8.17 -9.94 20.55
C ASP A 209 -8.06 -9.18 19.23
N ILE A 210 -9.06 -8.33 18.89
CA ILE A 210 -9.15 -7.69 17.59
C ILE A 210 -8.01 -6.69 17.37
N TYR A 211 -7.69 -5.87 18.39
CA TYR A 211 -6.61 -4.89 18.34
C TYR A 211 -5.33 -5.34 19.09
N THR A 212 -5.22 -6.61 19.40
CA THR A 212 -4.07 -7.12 20.14
C THR A 212 -2.79 -7.06 19.32
N SER A 213 -1.74 -6.60 19.94
CA SER A 213 -0.39 -6.47 19.38
C SER A 213 0.66 -7.13 20.29
N ILE A 214 1.82 -7.45 19.71
CA ILE A 214 2.96 -8.01 20.46
C ILE A 214 4.07 -6.95 20.49
N HIS A 215 4.63 -6.72 21.67
CA HIS A 215 5.76 -5.82 21.89
C HIS A 215 6.95 -6.61 22.43
N ILE A 216 8.15 -6.38 21.87
CA ILE A 216 9.39 -7.08 22.22
C ILE A 216 10.42 -6.09 22.74
#